data_3276d919ec5eda20eb1dff3c3a212091
#
_entry.id   3276d919ec5eda20eb1dff3c3a212091
#
_cell.length_a   1.000
_cell.length_b   1.000
_cell.length_c   1.000
_cell.angle_alpha   90.00
_cell.angle_beta   90.00
_cell.angle_gamma   90.00
#
_symmetry.space_group_name_H-M   'P 1'
#
loop_
_entity.id
_entity.type
_entity.pdbx_description
1 polymer ?
#
loop_
_entity_poly.entity_id
_entity_poly.type
_entity_poly.pdbx_seq_one_letter_code
_entity_poly.pdbx_strand_id
1 'polypeptide(L)'
;MKQNELNNLSYHIIGASSEDPEHPLISLVSNTNIQGWNSKKQCKYPQEIIIQFPKPVHLKKINLLLHQNKIPSKIDLYYFFPNTINDFNLNINSMIFNQIGFIKPNTDKNDFQTRELKKINLNENVLYFKLIFHKSIYNIRNPYDQVGLVGLEFFGYELTKDNIDKLYPNRNKNIDYFSKNYENLLPNSNINDSELDDFSLAKIEEIKSQLEFVVQHDNYDQAKIFKELIQRIKVLGVKLKKLNDLKLKYIEIGNYNEVKVIKNEIDRIKNIIEGGYSSIDYLPKNYNNNNNEK
;
A
#
# COMPACT_ATOMS: atom_id res chain seq x y z
N MET A 1 -7.92 -20.92 28.08
CA MET A 1 -7.84 -20.18 26.81
C MET A 1 -6.80 -19.07 26.98
N LYS A 2 -5.65 -19.15 26.28
CA LYS A 2 -4.71 -18.02 26.25
C LYS A 2 -5.43 -16.87 25.59
N GLN A 3 -5.60 -15.74 26.27
CA GLN A 3 -6.01 -14.48 25.64
C GLN A 3 -4.95 -14.16 24.58
N ASN A 4 -5.35 -14.12 23.32
CA ASN A 4 -4.45 -13.63 22.26
C ASN A 4 -4.16 -12.17 22.56
N GLU A 5 -2.92 -11.84 22.83
CA GLU A 5 -2.49 -10.46 23.03
C GLU A 5 -2.83 -9.63 21.79
N LEU A 6 -3.32 -8.43 22.04
CA LEU A 6 -3.64 -7.47 20.99
C LEU A 6 -2.35 -6.84 20.48
N ASN A 7 -1.84 -7.31 19.35
CA ASN A 7 -0.59 -6.85 18.76
C ASN A 7 -0.82 -5.78 17.69
N ASN A 8 0.16 -4.91 17.49
CA ASN A 8 0.20 -4.06 16.31
C ASN A 8 0.57 -4.93 15.11
N LEU A 9 -0.27 -4.89 14.08
CA LEU A 9 -0.18 -5.74 12.89
C LEU A 9 0.61 -5.03 11.80
N SER A 10 1.57 -5.73 11.21
CA SER A 10 2.26 -5.26 10.01
C SER A 10 1.32 -5.33 8.80
N TYR A 11 1.49 -4.40 7.86
CA TYR A 11 0.68 -4.32 6.64
C TYR A 11 1.49 -3.71 5.49
N HIS A 12 1.01 -3.90 4.27
CA HIS A 12 1.55 -3.28 3.06
C HIS A 12 0.48 -2.43 2.40
N ILE A 13 0.87 -1.26 1.92
CA ILE A 13 0.00 -0.46 1.06
C ILE A 13 0.28 -0.88 -0.38
N ILE A 14 -0.72 -1.50 -1.02
CA ILE A 14 -0.59 -2.09 -2.35
C ILE A 14 -1.20 -1.23 -3.45
N GLY A 15 -1.90 -0.15 -3.09
CA GLY A 15 -2.48 0.77 -4.04
C GLY A 15 -3.00 2.04 -3.40
N ALA A 16 -2.93 3.12 -4.16
CA ALA A 16 -3.62 4.38 -3.87
C ALA A 16 -4.03 5.08 -5.16
N SER A 17 -5.03 5.97 -5.08
CA SER A 17 -5.47 6.75 -6.23
C SER A 17 -4.44 7.79 -6.64
N SER A 18 -3.77 8.41 -5.68
CA SER A 18 -2.68 9.36 -5.90
C SER A 18 -1.87 9.60 -4.63
N GLU A 19 -0.70 10.19 -4.78
CA GLU A 19 0.12 10.70 -3.67
C GLU A 19 0.80 12.02 -4.04
N ASP A 20 1.07 12.83 -3.02
CA ASP A 20 1.94 14.01 -3.13
C ASP A 20 3.39 13.55 -2.98
N PRO A 21 4.32 13.92 -3.88
CA PRO A 21 5.72 13.53 -3.77
C PRO A 21 6.39 13.93 -2.45
N GLU A 22 5.97 15.04 -1.84
CA GLU A 22 6.48 15.48 -0.54
C GLU A 22 5.89 14.68 0.65
N HIS A 23 4.77 13.98 0.44
CA HIS A 23 4.03 13.23 1.45
C HIS A 23 3.59 11.86 0.90
N PRO A 24 4.55 10.97 0.59
CA PRO A 24 4.26 9.70 -0.05
C PRO A 24 3.63 8.67 0.89
N LEU A 25 3.01 7.67 0.32
CA LEU A 25 2.35 6.57 1.06
C LEU A 25 3.28 5.80 2.00
N ILE A 26 4.55 5.70 1.64
CA ILE A 26 5.55 5.01 2.47
C ILE A 26 5.67 5.64 3.86
N SER A 27 5.38 6.94 3.98
CA SER A 27 5.39 7.65 5.27
C SER A 27 4.34 7.16 6.26
N LEU A 28 3.33 6.39 5.82
CA LEU A 28 2.35 5.75 6.72
C LEU A 28 2.86 4.44 7.33
N VAL A 29 3.82 3.79 6.68
CA VAL A 29 4.35 2.49 7.10
C VAL A 29 5.66 2.66 7.89
N SER A 30 6.46 3.64 7.52
CA SER A 30 7.71 3.96 8.21
C SER A 30 7.44 4.82 9.45
N ASN A 31 7.78 4.36 10.63
CA ASN A 31 7.66 5.12 11.89
C ASN A 31 8.62 6.34 11.95
N THR A 32 9.39 6.61 10.91
CA THR A 32 10.44 7.63 10.87
C THR A 32 9.93 9.01 10.44
N ASN A 33 8.76 9.12 9.84
CA ASN A 33 8.29 10.40 9.31
C ASN A 33 6.88 10.73 9.80
N ILE A 34 6.77 11.74 10.66
CA ILE A 34 5.51 12.20 11.28
C ILE A 34 4.61 12.96 10.27
N GLN A 35 5.02 13.06 9.01
CA GLN A 35 4.31 13.86 8.01
C GLN A 35 3.11 13.12 7.38
N GLY A 36 3.18 11.79 7.31
CA GLY A 36 2.11 10.97 6.74
C GLY A 36 1.96 11.11 5.22
N TRP A 37 0.84 10.63 4.71
CA TRP A 37 0.47 10.69 3.31
C TRP A 37 -0.50 11.82 3.01
N ASN A 38 -0.35 12.43 1.81
CA ASN A 38 -1.33 13.32 1.21
C ASN A 38 -1.66 12.87 -0.22
N SER A 39 -2.90 13.11 -0.64
CA SER A 39 -3.27 12.96 -2.03
C SER A 39 -2.55 14.00 -2.90
N LYS A 40 -2.46 13.75 -4.21
CA LYS A 40 -1.96 14.73 -5.17
C LYS A 40 -2.74 16.06 -5.07
N LYS A 41 -2.04 17.18 -5.29
CA LYS A 41 -2.65 18.51 -5.39
C LYS A 41 -3.73 18.52 -6.48
N GLN A 42 -4.90 19.08 -6.19
CA GLN A 42 -6.06 19.17 -7.10
C GLN A 42 -6.46 17.79 -7.69
N CYS A 43 -6.43 16.74 -6.88
CA CYS A 43 -6.80 15.40 -7.30
C CYS A 43 -8.32 15.27 -7.56
N LYS A 44 -8.70 14.26 -8.34
CA LYS A 44 -10.10 13.85 -8.47
C LYS A 44 -10.51 13.04 -7.24
N TYR A 45 -11.76 13.16 -6.84
CA TYR A 45 -12.33 12.40 -5.73
C TYR A 45 -13.32 11.34 -6.20
N PRO A 46 -13.50 10.27 -5.41
CA PRO A 46 -12.84 9.95 -4.14
C PRO A 46 -11.38 9.49 -4.32
N GLN A 47 -10.58 9.59 -3.25
CA GLN A 47 -9.25 9.02 -3.17
C GLN A 47 -9.30 7.69 -2.41
N GLU A 48 -8.48 6.73 -2.81
CA GLU A 48 -8.50 5.37 -2.27
C GLU A 48 -7.10 4.98 -1.80
N ILE A 49 -7.03 4.26 -0.68
CA ILE A 49 -5.83 3.52 -0.24
C ILE A 49 -6.24 2.07 -0.03
N ILE A 50 -5.47 1.13 -0.59
CA ILE A 50 -5.68 -0.29 -0.43
C ILE A 50 -4.50 -0.90 0.31
N ILE A 51 -4.83 -1.64 1.36
CA ILE A 51 -3.91 -2.25 2.30
C ILE A 51 -4.06 -3.76 2.22
N GLN A 52 -2.95 -4.47 2.27
CA GLN A 52 -2.89 -5.92 2.35
C GLN A 52 -2.17 -6.33 3.63
N PHE A 53 -2.72 -7.27 4.36
CA PHE A 53 -2.01 -7.93 5.45
C PHE A 53 -1.18 -9.09 4.91
N PRO A 54 0.05 -9.32 5.44
CA PRO A 54 0.90 -10.44 5.03
C PRO A 54 0.25 -11.81 5.21
N LYS A 55 -0.60 -11.92 6.20
CA LYS A 55 -1.44 -13.08 6.49
C LYS A 55 -2.83 -12.62 6.86
N PRO A 56 -3.86 -13.48 6.72
CA PRO A 56 -5.17 -13.17 7.25
C PRO A 56 -5.09 -12.86 8.74
N VAL A 57 -5.76 -11.80 9.14
CA VAL A 57 -5.78 -11.31 10.51
C VAL A 57 -7.19 -11.26 11.05
N HIS A 58 -7.32 -11.37 12.35
CA HIS A 58 -8.53 -10.97 13.06
C HIS A 58 -8.33 -9.57 13.62
N LEU A 59 -8.99 -8.60 13.00
CA LEU A 59 -8.82 -7.18 13.29
C LEU A 59 -9.76 -6.75 14.42
N LYS A 60 -9.18 -6.17 15.46
CA LYS A 60 -9.91 -5.73 16.66
C LYS A 60 -10.01 -4.22 16.78
N LYS A 61 -9.00 -3.49 16.28
CA LYS A 61 -8.96 -2.03 16.42
C LYS A 61 -8.14 -1.41 15.31
N ILE A 62 -8.56 -0.23 14.89
CA ILE A 62 -7.81 0.63 13.97
C ILE A 62 -7.62 2.00 14.64
N ASN A 63 -6.44 2.55 14.54
CA ASN A 63 -6.15 3.94 14.85
C ASN A 63 -5.86 4.68 13.54
N LEU A 64 -6.58 5.77 13.30
CA LEU A 64 -6.30 6.71 12.20
C LEU A 64 -5.95 8.07 12.80
N LEU A 65 -4.75 8.54 12.56
CA LEU A 65 -4.35 9.90 12.91
C LEU A 65 -4.56 10.80 11.70
N LEU A 66 -5.61 11.60 11.73
CA LEU A 66 -6.01 12.48 10.63
C LEU A 66 -5.13 13.73 10.56
N HIS A 67 -4.94 14.24 9.36
CA HIS A 67 -4.20 15.48 9.12
C HIS A 67 -5.01 16.69 9.65
N GLN A 68 -4.31 17.69 10.18
CA GLN A 68 -4.94 18.85 10.83
C GLN A 68 -5.73 19.75 9.87
N ASN A 69 -5.33 19.86 8.60
CA ASN A 69 -5.97 20.75 7.63
C ASN A 69 -6.34 20.08 6.29
N LYS A 70 -5.81 18.89 5.99
CA LYS A 70 -6.18 18.12 4.79
C LYS A 70 -7.23 17.08 5.15
N ILE A 71 -8.38 17.58 5.59
CA ILE A 71 -9.44 16.80 6.23
C ILE A 71 -10.45 16.36 5.19
N PRO A 72 -10.68 15.04 4.97
CA PRO A 72 -11.77 14.57 4.12
C PRO A 72 -13.13 14.83 4.77
N SER A 73 -14.15 15.09 3.98
CA SER A 73 -15.53 15.24 4.49
C SER A 73 -16.06 13.95 5.11
N LYS A 74 -15.58 12.81 4.61
CA LYS A 74 -15.92 11.46 5.08
C LYS A 74 -14.84 10.48 4.67
N ILE A 75 -14.61 9.43 5.48
CA ILE A 75 -13.77 8.29 5.12
C ILE A 75 -14.63 7.03 5.23
N ASP A 76 -14.85 6.32 4.13
CA ASP A 76 -15.49 5.02 4.15
C ASP A 76 -14.46 3.93 4.39
N LEU A 77 -14.84 2.90 5.17
CA LEU A 77 -14.02 1.78 5.58
C LEU A 77 -14.57 0.51 4.98
N TYR A 78 -13.72 -0.24 4.30
CA TYR A 78 -14.07 -1.51 3.69
C TYR A 78 -13.03 -2.57 4.02
N TYR A 79 -13.47 -3.82 4.04
CA TYR A 79 -12.57 -4.95 4.16
C TYR A 79 -12.92 -6.04 3.16
N PHE A 80 -11.94 -6.88 2.88
CA PHE A 80 -12.14 -8.11 2.15
C PHE A 80 -11.51 -9.26 2.95
N PHE A 81 -12.30 -10.32 3.10
CA PHE A 81 -11.83 -11.62 3.55
C PHE A 81 -12.39 -12.68 2.58
N PRO A 82 -11.58 -13.63 2.12
CA PRO A 82 -12.04 -14.65 1.20
C PRO A 82 -13.24 -15.44 1.75
N ASN A 83 -14.30 -15.60 0.96
CA ASN A 83 -15.44 -16.44 1.33
C ASN A 83 -15.15 -17.92 1.07
N THR A 84 -14.37 -18.18 0.04
CA THR A 84 -13.91 -19.52 -0.34
C THR A 84 -12.39 -19.53 -0.47
N ILE A 85 -11.82 -20.73 -0.49
CA ILE A 85 -10.37 -20.87 -0.63
C ILE A 85 -9.86 -20.39 -1.99
N ASN A 86 -10.70 -20.44 -3.03
CA ASN A 86 -10.35 -19.96 -4.36
C ASN A 86 -10.26 -18.41 -4.39
N ASP A 87 -10.95 -17.74 -3.49
CA ASP A 87 -10.98 -16.27 -3.42
C ASP A 87 -9.64 -15.69 -2.95
N PHE A 88 -8.76 -16.50 -2.36
CA PHE A 88 -7.40 -16.06 -2.04
C PHE A 88 -6.57 -15.71 -3.28
N ASN A 89 -6.95 -16.22 -4.45
CA ASN A 89 -6.28 -15.97 -5.72
C ASN A 89 -6.96 -14.89 -6.57
N LEU A 90 -8.02 -14.25 -6.04
CA LEU A 90 -8.73 -13.20 -6.78
C LEU A 90 -7.84 -12.00 -7.06
N ASN A 91 -7.98 -11.47 -8.27
CA ASN A 91 -7.44 -10.15 -8.58
C ASN A 91 -8.17 -9.10 -7.73
N ILE A 92 -7.43 -8.11 -7.22
CA ILE A 92 -7.98 -7.05 -6.38
C ILE A 92 -9.16 -6.31 -7.02
N ASN A 93 -9.16 -6.21 -8.36
CA ASN A 93 -10.24 -5.56 -9.12
C ASN A 93 -11.53 -6.41 -9.17
N SER A 94 -11.44 -7.72 -8.91
CA SER A 94 -12.60 -8.63 -8.83
C SER A 94 -13.06 -8.89 -7.41
N MET A 95 -12.37 -8.34 -6.40
CA MET A 95 -12.74 -8.49 -5.01
C MET A 95 -13.95 -7.63 -4.67
N ILE A 96 -14.95 -8.24 -4.05
CA ILE A 96 -16.11 -7.52 -3.52
C ILE A 96 -15.79 -7.16 -2.07
N PHE A 97 -15.53 -5.88 -1.81
CA PHE A 97 -15.23 -5.38 -0.49
C PHE A 97 -16.53 -5.17 0.31
N ASN A 98 -16.55 -5.66 1.55
CA ASN A 98 -17.63 -5.43 2.48
C ASN A 98 -17.43 -4.09 3.21
N GLN A 99 -18.48 -3.29 3.29
CA GLN A 99 -18.44 -2.03 4.01
C GLN A 99 -18.54 -2.27 5.52
N ILE A 100 -17.61 -1.70 6.28
CA ILE A 100 -17.65 -1.69 7.76
C ILE A 100 -18.50 -0.51 8.26
N GLY A 101 -18.30 0.65 7.62
CA GLY A 101 -18.92 1.89 8.02
C GLY A 101 -18.17 3.11 7.48
N PHE A 102 -18.35 4.24 8.15
CA PHE A 102 -17.66 5.46 7.77
C PHE A 102 -17.26 6.29 9.00
N ILE A 103 -16.27 7.16 8.79
CA ILE A 103 -15.82 8.15 9.75
C ILE A 103 -16.14 9.54 9.23
N LYS A 104 -16.71 10.39 10.07
CA LYS A 104 -16.75 11.83 9.87
C LYS A 104 -15.68 12.47 10.74
N PRO A 105 -14.69 13.14 10.17
CA PRO A 105 -13.75 13.96 10.92
C PRO A 105 -14.46 15.11 11.62
N ASN A 106 -13.90 15.56 12.72
CA ASN A 106 -14.40 16.74 13.42
C ASN A 106 -13.76 18.00 12.81
N THR A 107 -14.57 18.97 12.43
CA THR A 107 -14.14 20.18 11.70
C THR A 107 -14.00 21.40 12.59
N ASP A 108 -14.53 21.36 13.82
CA ASP A 108 -14.71 22.56 14.67
C ASP A 108 -13.55 22.82 15.62
N LYS A 109 -12.44 22.08 15.51
CA LYS A 109 -11.33 22.18 16.45
C LYS A 109 -10.20 23.09 15.96
N ASN A 110 -10.01 24.18 16.68
CA ASN A 110 -8.79 25.00 16.69
C ASN A 110 -8.28 25.44 15.30
N ASP A 111 -9.16 26.01 14.48
CA ASP A 111 -8.75 26.60 13.19
C ASP A 111 -7.89 25.66 12.32
N PHE A 112 -8.24 24.38 12.26
CA PHE A 112 -7.50 23.38 11.47
C PHE A 112 -6.02 23.23 11.89
N GLN A 113 -5.71 23.36 13.17
CA GLN A 113 -4.36 23.21 13.69
C GLN A 113 -4.12 21.91 14.44
N THR A 114 -5.19 21.19 14.81
CA THR A 114 -5.10 20.01 15.66
C THR A 114 -5.36 18.74 14.88
N ARG A 115 -4.45 17.76 14.98
CA ARG A 115 -4.64 16.41 14.46
C ARG A 115 -5.69 15.67 15.29
N GLU A 116 -6.51 14.87 14.64
CA GLU A 116 -7.53 14.06 15.31
C GLU A 116 -7.18 12.57 15.22
N LEU A 117 -7.16 11.89 16.37
CA LEU A 117 -7.00 10.45 16.44
C LEU A 117 -8.37 9.77 16.52
N LYS A 118 -8.74 9.05 15.46
CA LYS A 118 -9.92 8.19 15.43
C LYS A 118 -9.53 6.76 15.83
N LYS A 119 -10.18 6.24 16.86
CA LYS A 119 -10.05 4.85 17.33
C LYS A 119 -11.33 4.11 17.00
N ILE A 120 -11.20 3.03 16.23
CA ILE A 120 -12.34 2.24 15.75
C ILE A 120 -12.17 0.82 16.24
N ASN A 121 -13.16 0.34 16.98
CA ASN A 121 -13.20 -1.07 17.39
C ASN A 121 -13.91 -1.88 16.32
N LEU A 122 -13.36 -3.04 16.00
CA LEU A 122 -13.84 -3.97 14.99
C LEU A 122 -13.83 -5.39 15.53
N ASN A 123 -14.40 -6.31 14.77
CA ASN A 123 -14.37 -7.73 15.11
C ASN A 123 -14.49 -8.56 13.83
N GLU A 124 -13.55 -8.34 12.88
CA GLU A 124 -13.62 -8.86 11.52
C GLU A 124 -12.36 -9.63 11.16
N ASN A 125 -12.54 -10.70 10.37
CA ASN A 125 -11.43 -11.36 9.70
C ASN A 125 -11.12 -10.60 8.42
N VAL A 126 -9.85 -10.24 8.23
CA VAL A 126 -9.43 -9.32 7.17
C VAL A 126 -8.18 -9.85 6.49
N LEU A 127 -8.15 -9.75 5.17
CA LEU A 127 -6.96 -9.94 4.35
C LEU A 127 -6.57 -8.65 3.64
N TYR A 128 -7.57 -7.93 3.13
CA TYR A 128 -7.39 -6.61 2.53
C TYR A 128 -8.28 -5.59 3.24
N PHE A 129 -7.76 -4.39 3.38
CA PHE A 129 -8.49 -3.26 3.94
C PHE A 129 -8.45 -2.10 2.96
N LYS A 130 -9.55 -1.34 2.84
CA LYS A 130 -9.64 -0.22 1.91
C LYS A 130 -10.23 0.99 2.61
N LEU A 131 -9.57 2.13 2.42
CA LEU A 131 -10.01 3.44 2.85
C LEU A 131 -10.41 4.26 1.62
N ILE A 132 -11.58 4.87 1.65
CA ILE A 132 -12.06 5.78 0.61
C ILE A 132 -12.25 7.15 1.23
N PHE A 133 -11.42 8.10 0.80
CA PHE A 133 -11.42 9.48 1.26
C PHE A 133 -12.29 10.32 0.30
N HIS A 134 -13.36 10.89 0.82
CA HIS A 134 -14.19 11.82 0.07
C HIS A 134 -13.53 13.19 0.00
N LYS A 135 -14.13 14.08 -0.80
CA LYS A 135 -13.63 15.43 -1.06
C LYS A 135 -13.21 16.11 0.25
N SER A 136 -12.13 16.87 0.22
CA SER A 136 -11.63 17.60 1.38
C SER A 136 -12.62 18.70 1.81
N ILE A 137 -12.60 19.01 3.10
CA ILE A 137 -13.32 20.15 3.66
C ILE A 137 -12.53 21.40 3.32
N TYR A 138 -13.23 22.37 2.71
CA TYR A 138 -12.60 23.65 2.37
C TYR A 138 -12.05 24.36 3.60
N ASN A 139 -10.79 24.76 3.52
CA ASN A 139 -10.17 25.64 4.49
C ASN A 139 -8.96 26.35 3.84
N ILE A 140 -8.62 27.54 4.33
CA ILE A 140 -7.55 28.37 3.78
C ILE A 140 -6.16 27.73 3.84
N ARG A 141 -5.94 26.77 4.76
CA ARG A 141 -4.67 26.05 4.93
C ARG A 141 -4.51 24.86 3.99
N ASN A 142 -5.53 24.58 3.16
CA ASN A 142 -5.52 23.52 2.17
C ASN A 142 -5.91 24.05 0.77
N PRO A 143 -5.13 24.98 0.20
CA PRO A 143 -5.47 25.64 -1.07
C PRO A 143 -5.48 24.67 -2.27
N TYR A 144 -4.86 23.51 -2.13
CA TYR A 144 -4.75 22.51 -3.19
C TYR A 144 -5.80 21.40 -3.11
N ASP A 145 -6.80 21.54 -2.23
CA ASP A 145 -7.90 20.59 -2.09
C ASP A 145 -7.41 19.12 -1.91
N GLN A 146 -6.44 18.91 -1.00
CA GLN A 146 -5.86 17.60 -0.71
C GLN A 146 -6.55 16.94 0.49
N VAL A 147 -6.53 15.61 0.55
CA VAL A 147 -6.79 14.83 1.77
C VAL A 147 -5.51 14.19 2.26
N GLY A 148 -5.38 13.99 3.57
CA GLY A 148 -4.18 13.44 4.18
C GLY A 148 -4.46 12.55 5.38
N LEU A 149 -3.55 11.62 5.61
CA LEU A 149 -3.53 10.71 6.75
C LEU A 149 -2.12 10.71 7.34
N VAL A 150 -1.99 11.04 8.62
CA VAL A 150 -0.68 11.16 9.28
C VAL A 150 -0.19 9.84 9.82
N GLY A 151 -1.10 8.99 10.31
CA GLY A 151 -0.76 7.68 10.85
C GLY A 151 -1.89 6.69 10.69
N LEU A 152 -1.52 5.43 10.55
CA LEU A 152 -2.42 4.30 10.42
C LEU A 152 -1.85 3.10 11.16
N GLU A 153 -2.61 2.56 12.09
CA GLU A 153 -2.22 1.40 12.88
C GLU A 153 -3.38 0.42 12.96
N PHE A 154 -3.05 -0.85 12.87
CA PHE A 154 -4.00 -1.95 12.98
C PHE A 154 -3.63 -2.85 14.15
N PHE A 155 -4.61 -3.21 14.97
CA PHE A 155 -4.42 -4.05 16.15
C PHE A 155 -5.31 -5.28 16.09
N GLY A 156 -4.73 -6.42 16.37
CA GLY A 156 -5.41 -7.71 16.34
C GLY A 156 -4.43 -8.87 16.50
N TYR A 157 -4.71 -9.97 15.83
CA TYR A 157 -3.83 -11.14 15.79
C TYR A 157 -3.91 -11.85 14.43
N GLU A 158 -2.83 -12.47 14.03
CA GLU A 158 -2.80 -13.31 12.83
C GLU A 158 -3.68 -14.56 13.03
N LEU A 159 -4.43 -14.93 11.99
CA LEU A 159 -5.19 -16.18 12.01
C LEU A 159 -4.26 -17.36 11.84
N THR A 160 -4.36 -18.31 12.77
CA THR A 160 -3.61 -19.57 12.71
C THR A 160 -4.22 -20.51 11.65
N LYS A 161 -3.45 -21.53 11.25
CA LYS A 161 -3.94 -22.59 10.37
C LYS A 161 -5.23 -23.23 10.91
N ASP A 162 -5.29 -23.50 12.21
CA ASP A 162 -6.47 -24.08 12.87
C ASP A 162 -7.70 -23.15 12.80
N ASN A 163 -7.49 -21.82 12.88
CA ASN A 163 -8.57 -20.86 12.71
C ASN A 163 -9.15 -20.94 11.29
N ILE A 164 -8.26 -21.01 10.30
CA ILE A 164 -8.65 -21.11 8.89
C ILE A 164 -9.31 -22.44 8.58
N ASP A 165 -8.81 -23.54 9.15
CA ASP A 165 -9.42 -24.88 8.98
C ASP A 165 -10.85 -24.93 9.52
N LYS A 166 -11.13 -24.21 10.58
CA LYS A 166 -12.49 -24.03 11.12
C LYS A 166 -13.40 -23.21 10.21
N LEU A 167 -12.84 -22.18 9.58
CA LEU A 167 -13.59 -21.33 8.64
C LEU A 167 -13.90 -22.04 7.32
N TYR A 168 -13.00 -22.95 6.87
CA TYR A 168 -13.13 -23.68 5.62
C TYR A 168 -13.00 -25.21 5.85
N PRO A 169 -13.98 -25.88 6.48
CA PRO A 169 -13.87 -27.28 6.88
C PRO A 169 -13.71 -28.26 5.71
N ASN A 170 -14.22 -27.90 4.54
CA ASN A 170 -14.21 -28.75 3.34
C ASN A 170 -12.99 -28.49 2.42
N ARG A 171 -12.00 -27.75 2.86
CA ARG A 171 -10.81 -27.48 2.05
C ARG A 171 -9.94 -28.72 1.88
N ASN A 172 -9.24 -28.80 0.76
CA ASN A 172 -8.20 -29.81 0.58
C ASN A 172 -7.00 -29.47 1.49
N LYS A 173 -6.82 -30.23 2.58
CA LYS A 173 -5.80 -30.01 3.61
C LYS A 173 -4.36 -30.18 3.11
N ASN A 174 -4.18 -30.81 1.92
CA ASN A 174 -2.87 -31.02 1.30
C ASN A 174 -2.36 -29.80 0.53
N ILE A 175 -3.22 -28.79 0.32
CA ILE A 175 -2.83 -27.54 -0.34
C ILE A 175 -2.58 -26.50 0.76
N ASP A 176 -1.33 -26.17 0.97
CA ASP A 176 -0.95 -25.05 1.83
C ASP A 176 -1.13 -23.74 1.06
N TYR A 177 -2.35 -23.20 1.12
CA TYR A 177 -2.70 -21.94 0.47
C TYR A 177 -1.97 -20.75 1.04
N PHE A 178 -1.43 -20.90 2.26
CA PHE A 178 -0.65 -19.83 2.92
C PHE A 178 0.78 -19.80 2.44
N SER A 179 1.43 -20.94 2.30
CA SER A 179 2.83 -20.99 1.85
C SER A 179 3.00 -20.62 0.38
N LYS A 180 2.08 -21.03 -0.50
CA LYS A 180 2.24 -20.78 -1.94
C LYS A 180 1.81 -19.40 -2.41
N ASN A 181 0.82 -18.77 -1.76
CA ASN A 181 0.28 -17.49 -2.25
C ASN A 181 0.77 -16.28 -1.43
N TYR A 182 1.20 -16.48 -0.19
CA TYR A 182 1.69 -15.40 0.67
C TYR A 182 3.21 -15.29 0.68
N GLU A 183 3.94 -16.38 0.60
CA GLU A 183 5.39 -16.33 0.40
C GLU A 183 5.77 -15.66 -0.92
N ASN A 184 4.93 -15.79 -1.96
CA ASN A 184 5.10 -15.10 -3.24
C ASN A 184 4.65 -13.63 -3.23
N LEU A 185 4.01 -13.15 -2.16
CA LEU A 185 3.58 -11.74 -1.99
C LEU A 185 4.27 -11.06 -0.82
N LEU A 186 5.05 -11.80 -0.02
CA LEU A 186 5.78 -11.28 1.13
C LEU A 186 7.16 -10.73 0.73
N PRO A 187 7.55 -9.60 1.32
CA PRO A 187 8.88 -9.01 1.09
C PRO A 187 10.05 -9.85 1.60
N ASN A 188 9.83 -11.00 2.27
CA ASN A 188 10.87 -11.89 2.78
C ASN A 188 11.08 -13.15 1.93
N SER A 189 10.27 -13.41 0.93
CA SER A 189 10.65 -14.39 -0.07
C SER A 189 11.73 -13.78 -0.95
N ASN A 190 12.75 -14.55 -1.27
CA ASN A 190 13.72 -14.22 -2.28
C ASN A 190 13.01 -14.12 -3.63
N ILE A 191 12.33 -12.98 -3.89
CA ILE A 191 11.80 -12.68 -5.22
C ILE A 191 13.02 -12.57 -6.12
N ASN A 192 13.19 -13.56 -6.99
CA ASN A 192 14.27 -13.58 -7.96
C ASN A 192 14.03 -12.48 -9.00
N ASP A 193 15.08 -11.82 -9.44
CA ASP A 193 15.01 -10.78 -10.45
C ASP A 193 14.33 -11.28 -11.73
N SER A 194 14.41 -12.60 -12.03
CA SER A 194 13.69 -13.24 -13.14
C SER A 194 12.16 -13.22 -13.03
N GLU A 195 11.60 -12.97 -11.87
CA GLU A 195 10.14 -12.88 -11.64
C GLU A 195 9.60 -11.45 -11.80
N LEU A 196 10.48 -10.50 -11.97
CA LEU A 196 10.15 -9.08 -12.11
C LEU A 196 10.01 -8.69 -13.60
N ASP A 197 9.30 -7.62 -13.86
CA ASP A 197 9.31 -6.95 -15.15
C ASP A 197 10.52 -6.01 -15.27
N ASP A 198 10.91 -5.70 -16.52
CA ASP A 198 12.10 -4.90 -16.82
C ASP A 198 12.04 -3.48 -16.23
N PHE A 199 10.84 -2.89 -16.17
CA PHE A 199 10.65 -1.55 -15.61
C PHE A 199 10.94 -1.53 -14.10
N SER A 200 10.41 -2.53 -13.38
CA SER A 200 10.64 -2.66 -11.94
C SER A 200 12.10 -2.99 -11.62
N LEU A 201 12.74 -3.83 -12.44
CA LEU A 201 14.17 -4.14 -12.30
C LEU A 201 15.03 -2.88 -12.41
N ALA A 202 14.83 -2.08 -13.47
CA ALA A 202 15.56 -0.84 -13.67
C ALA A 202 15.41 0.13 -12.48
N LYS A 203 14.18 0.25 -11.92
CA LYS A 203 13.93 1.09 -10.76
C LYS A 203 14.58 0.56 -9.49
N ILE A 204 14.61 -0.74 -9.28
CA ILE A 204 15.29 -1.36 -8.13
C ILE A 204 16.79 -1.11 -8.20
N GLU A 205 17.42 -1.21 -9.37
CA GLU A 205 18.86 -0.95 -9.52
C GLU A 205 19.21 0.52 -9.24
N GLU A 206 18.37 1.44 -9.71
CA GLU A 206 18.54 2.87 -9.42
C GLU A 206 18.48 3.14 -7.91
N ILE A 207 17.53 2.54 -7.19
CA ILE A 207 17.39 2.68 -5.73
C ILE A 207 18.52 1.97 -4.98
N LYS A 208 19.00 0.83 -5.45
CA LYS A 208 20.16 0.14 -4.85
C LYS A 208 21.41 1.01 -4.87
N SER A 209 21.68 1.71 -5.96
CA SER A 209 22.80 2.65 -6.05
C SER A 209 22.69 3.78 -5.04
N GLN A 210 21.47 4.32 -4.84
CA GLN A 210 21.22 5.34 -3.81
C GLN A 210 21.32 4.79 -2.39
N LEU A 211 20.85 3.54 -2.17
CA LEU A 211 20.99 2.86 -0.90
C LEU A 211 22.47 2.69 -0.51
N GLU A 212 23.32 2.27 -1.43
CA GLU A 212 24.76 2.16 -1.21
C GLU A 212 25.38 3.50 -0.82
N PHE A 213 25.01 4.57 -1.51
CA PHE A 213 25.46 5.93 -1.20
C PHE A 213 25.08 6.35 0.21
N VAL A 214 23.82 6.21 0.62
CA VAL A 214 23.37 6.64 1.97
C VAL A 214 23.96 5.78 3.09
N VAL A 215 24.24 4.49 2.83
CA VAL A 215 24.93 3.61 3.77
C VAL A 215 26.38 4.05 3.96
N GLN A 216 27.10 4.44 2.89
CA GLN A 216 28.46 4.95 2.96
C GLN A 216 28.58 6.28 3.73
N HIS A 217 27.47 7.01 3.84
CA HIS A 217 27.39 8.29 4.58
C HIS A 217 26.69 8.14 5.95
N ASP A 218 26.62 6.91 6.49
CA ASP A 218 26.04 6.59 7.81
C ASP A 218 24.57 7.03 7.99
N ASN A 219 23.82 7.26 6.89
CA ASN A 219 22.41 7.64 6.96
C ASN A 219 21.49 6.40 6.99
N TYR A 220 21.47 5.72 8.13
CA TYR A 220 20.75 4.45 8.30
C TYR A 220 19.22 4.60 8.26
N ASP A 221 18.67 5.76 8.63
CA ASP A 221 17.23 6.02 8.54
C ASP A 221 16.78 6.05 7.08
N GLN A 222 17.52 6.75 6.23
CA GLN A 222 17.26 6.80 4.81
C GLN A 222 17.52 5.44 4.13
N ALA A 223 18.54 4.71 4.57
CA ALA A 223 18.82 3.36 4.08
C ALA A 223 17.66 2.39 4.37
N LYS A 224 16.99 2.52 5.53
CA LYS A 224 15.81 1.74 5.86
C LYS A 224 14.66 2.03 4.91
N ILE A 225 14.39 3.30 4.62
CA ILE A 225 13.35 3.73 3.67
C ILE A 225 13.60 3.14 2.28
N PHE A 226 14.83 3.21 1.78
CA PHE A 226 15.19 2.61 0.49
C PHE A 226 15.00 1.09 0.45
N LYS A 227 15.35 0.38 1.52
CA LYS A 227 15.11 -1.07 1.63
C LYS A 227 13.62 -1.40 1.57
N GLU A 228 12.79 -0.67 2.30
CA GLU A 228 11.33 -0.84 2.28
C GLU A 228 10.74 -0.53 0.90
N LEU A 229 11.25 0.50 0.22
CA LEU A 229 10.85 0.85 -1.14
C LEU A 229 11.22 -0.25 -2.15
N ILE A 230 12.42 -0.79 -2.08
CA ILE A 230 12.85 -1.92 -2.93
C ILE A 230 11.89 -3.10 -2.76
N GLN A 231 11.53 -3.44 -1.53
CA GLN A 231 10.59 -4.54 -1.28
C GLN A 231 9.20 -4.26 -1.86
N ARG A 232 8.71 -3.03 -1.71
CA ARG A 232 7.44 -2.62 -2.31
C ARG A 232 7.48 -2.74 -3.85
N ILE A 233 8.54 -2.26 -4.50
CA ILE A 233 8.70 -2.35 -5.96
C ILE A 233 8.80 -3.81 -6.41
N LYS A 234 9.47 -4.69 -5.68
CA LYS A 234 9.54 -6.12 -5.99
C LYS A 234 8.15 -6.75 -6.04
N VAL A 235 7.30 -6.49 -5.05
CA VAL A 235 5.91 -7.00 -5.03
C VAL A 235 5.10 -6.48 -6.23
N LEU A 236 5.22 -5.19 -6.53
CA LEU A 236 4.52 -4.57 -7.66
C LEU A 236 5.06 -5.07 -9.00
N GLY A 237 6.37 -5.34 -9.11
CA GLY A 237 7.02 -5.85 -10.29
C GLY A 237 6.56 -7.26 -10.67
N VAL A 238 6.39 -8.15 -9.70
CA VAL A 238 5.78 -9.48 -9.95
C VAL A 238 4.37 -9.32 -10.52
N LYS A 239 3.58 -8.37 -9.97
CA LYS A 239 2.24 -8.09 -10.48
C LYS A 239 2.28 -7.53 -11.90
N LEU A 240 3.18 -6.61 -12.19
CA LEU A 240 3.37 -6.03 -13.53
C LEU A 240 3.70 -7.10 -14.56
N LYS A 241 4.62 -8.02 -14.23
CA LYS A 241 4.97 -9.12 -15.13
C LYS A 241 3.76 -9.98 -15.47
N LYS A 242 3.00 -10.42 -14.45
CA LYS A 242 1.77 -11.20 -14.66
C LYS A 242 0.73 -10.47 -15.51
N LEU A 243 0.56 -9.15 -15.30
CA LEU A 243 -0.35 -8.34 -16.11
C LEU A 243 0.13 -8.20 -17.56
N ASN A 244 1.44 -8.07 -17.80
CA ASN A 244 2.00 -8.05 -19.14
C ASN A 244 1.78 -9.38 -19.87
N ASP A 245 2.00 -10.52 -19.21
CA ASP A 245 1.73 -11.85 -19.76
C ASP A 245 0.24 -12.03 -20.09
N LEU A 246 -0.63 -11.59 -19.19
CA LEU A 246 -2.08 -11.66 -19.39
C LEU A 246 -2.52 -10.75 -20.55
N LYS A 247 -1.95 -9.55 -20.68
CA LYS A 247 -2.19 -8.63 -21.79
C LYS A 247 -1.86 -9.30 -23.14
N LEU A 248 -0.72 -9.99 -23.23
CA LEU A 248 -0.31 -10.69 -24.46
C LEU A 248 -1.31 -11.79 -24.82
N LYS A 249 -1.76 -12.60 -23.85
CA LYS A 249 -2.78 -13.64 -24.07
C LYS A 249 -4.10 -13.06 -24.61
N TYR A 250 -4.57 -11.92 -24.07
CA TYR A 250 -5.80 -11.30 -24.55
C TYR A 250 -5.63 -10.66 -25.95
N ILE A 251 -4.43 -10.22 -26.31
CA ILE A 251 -4.12 -9.78 -27.68
C ILE A 251 -4.22 -10.97 -28.65
N GLU A 252 -3.64 -12.12 -28.30
CA GLU A 252 -3.68 -13.34 -29.13
C GLU A 252 -5.11 -13.83 -29.42
N ILE A 253 -6.00 -13.73 -28.44
CA ILE A 253 -7.43 -14.12 -28.60
C ILE A 253 -8.31 -12.99 -29.13
N GLY A 254 -7.75 -11.80 -29.45
CA GLY A 254 -8.48 -10.68 -30.05
C GLY A 254 -9.42 -9.94 -29.09
N ASN A 255 -9.30 -10.13 -27.76
CA ASN A 255 -10.16 -9.47 -26.78
C ASN A 255 -9.59 -8.10 -26.36
N TYR A 256 -9.73 -7.12 -27.24
CA TYR A 256 -9.16 -5.77 -27.04
C TYR A 256 -9.80 -4.97 -25.90
N ASN A 257 -11.02 -5.30 -25.48
CA ASN A 257 -11.65 -4.65 -24.33
C ASN A 257 -10.89 -4.98 -23.02
N GLU A 258 -10.58 -6.26 -22.81
CA GLU A 258 -9.77 -6.69 -21.66
C GLU A 258 -8.33 -6.17 -21.74
N VAL A 259 -7.74 -6.11 -22.94
CA VAL A 259 -6.42 -5.51 -23.15
C VAL A 259 -6.38 -4.06 -22.66
N LYS A 260 -7.43 -3.27 -22.94
CA LYS A 260 -7.54 -1.88 -22.48
C LYS A 260 -7.60 -1.78 -20.96
N VAL A 261 -8.40 -2.64 -20.30
CA VAL A 261 -8.51 -2.67 -18.83
C VAL A 261 -7.17 -3.02 -18.19
N ILE A 262 -6.51 -4.06 -18.70
CA ILE A 262 -5.20 -4.49 -18.19
C ILE A 262 -4.13 -3.41 -18.40
N LYS A 263 -4.14 -2.74 -19.56
CA LYS A 263 -3.21 -1.64 -19.82
C LYS A 263 -3.37 -0.50 -18.81
N ASN A 264 -4.60 -0.10 -18.50
CA ASN A 264 -4.87 0.94 -17.50
C ASN A 264 -4.32 0.55 -16.12
N GLU A 265 -4.43 -0.73 -15.73
CA GLU A 265 -3.90 -1.19 -14.44
C GLU A 265 -2.36 -1.26 -14.45
N ILE A 266 -1.74 -1.64 -15.56
CA ILE A 266 -0.28 -1.56 -15.74
C ILE A 266 0.21 -0.12 -15.58
N ASP A 267 -0.43 0.83 -16.28
CA ASP A 267 -0.06 2.24 -16.23
C ASP A 267 -0.25 2.81 -14.80
N ARG A 268 -1.32 2.39 -14.11
CA ARG A 268 -1.55 2.75 -12.70
C ARG A 268 -0.43 2.25 -11.79
N ILE A 269 -0.01 0.99 -11.92
CA ILE A 269 1.05 0.42 -11.08
C ILE A 269 2.38 1.09 -11.37
N LYS A 270 2.71 1.37 -12.64
CA LYS A 270 3.91 2.11 -13.00
C LYS A 270 3.95 3.50 -12.37
N ASN A 271 2.84 4.23 -12.41
CA ASN A 271 2.72 5.54 -11.76
C ASN A 271 2.93 5.45 -10.24
N ILE A 272 2.48 4.38 -9.58
CA ILE A 272 2.71 4.16 -8.15
C ILE A 272 4.21 3.93 -7.87
N ILE A 273 4.88 3.15 -8.70
CA ILE A 273 6.32 2.90 -8.59
C ILE A 273 7.10 4.21 -8.81
N GLU A 274 6.77 4.99 -9.83
CA GLU A 274 7.41 6.27 -10.13
C GLU A 274 7.14 7.32 -9.05
N GLY A 275 5.90 7.44 -8.59
CA GLY A 275 5.51 8.39 -7.54
C GLY A 275 6.20 8.11 -6.21
N GLY A 276 6.29 6.83 -5.81
CA GLY A 276 7.00 6.42 -4.60
C GLY A 276 8.52 6.68 -4.68
N TYR A 277 9.08 6.73 -5.89
CA TYR A 277 10.48 6.99 -6.15
C TYR A 277 10.80 8.50 -6.19
N SER A 278 9.99 9.28 -6.89
CA SER A 278 10.20 10.74 -7.05
C SER A 278 10.18 11.50 -5.72
N SER A 279 9.59 10.93 -4.68
CA SER A 279 9.54 11.53 -3.35
C SER A 279 10.83 11.39 -2.53
N ILE A 280 11.80 10.61 -3.02
CA ILE A 280 13.07 10.33 -2.31
C ILE A 280 14.22 11.16 -2.91
N ASP A 281 13.98 11.93 -3.96
CA ASP A 281 14.96 12.81 -4.64
C ASP A 281 15.43 14.00 -3.75
N TYR A 282 15.96 13.71 -2.56
CA TYR A 282 16.71 14.67 -1.73
C TYR A 282 18.23 14.59 -1.90
N LEU A 283 18.70 13.86 -2.91
CA LEU A 283 20.10 13.94 -3.29
C LEU A 283 20.29 15.08 -4.31
N PRO A 284 21.23 16.00 -4.09
CA PRO A 284 21.52 17.04 -5.05
C PRO A 284 21.90 16.40 -6.40
N LYS A 285 21.23 16.82 -7.47
CA LYS A 285 21.45 16.36 -8.87
C LYS A 285 22.83 16.71 -9.45
N ASN A 286 23.83 17.00 -8.61
CA ASN A 286 25.16 17.45 -9.01
C ASN A 286 26.27 16.48 -8.56
N TYR A 287 26.24 15.23 -9.00
CA TYR A 287 27.42 14.36 -8.94
C TYR A 287 27.51 13.45 -10.18
N ASN A 288 27.28 14.01 -11.38
CA ASN A 288 27.77 13.40 -12.60
C ASN A 288 28.61 14.44 -13.36
N ASN A 289 29.85 14.08 -13.61
CA ASN A 289 30.89 14.73 -14.41
C ASN A 289 31.83 15.68 -13.66
N ASN A 290 32.87 15.09 -13.06
CA ASN A 290 34.22 15.61 -13.16
C ASN A 290 35.23 14.54 -12.71
N ASN A 291 35.45 13.51 -13.52
CA ASN A 291 36.67 12.71 -13.51
C ASN A 291 37.00 12.30 -14.94
N ASN A 292 37.26 13.31 -15.78
CA ASN A 292 38.11 13.20 -16.94
C ASN A 292 38.82 14.56 -17.07
N GLU A 293 40.01 14.61 -16.49
CA GLU A 293 41.15 15.46 -16.85
C GLU A 293 42.10 15.54 -15.67
N LYS A 294 43.08 14.64 -15.62
CA LYS A 294 44.54 14.83 -15.61
C LYS A 294 45.24 13.52 -15.34
#